data_24068aa2a90bbfac3aea16f6c8636ac9
#
_entry.id   24068aa2a90bbfac3aea16f6c8636ac9
#
_cell.length_a   1.000
_cell.length_b   1.000
_cell.length_c   1.000
_cell.angle_alpha   90.00
_cell.angle_beta   90.00
_cell.angle_gamma   90.00
#
_symmetry.space_group_name_H-M   'P 1'
#
loop_
_entity.id
_entity.type
_entity.pdbx_description
1 polymer ?
#
loop_
_entity_poly.entity_id
_entity_poly.type
_entity_poly.pdbx_seq_one_letter_code
_entity_poly.pdbx_strand_id
1 'polypeptide(L)'
;MLLGALRTAFGHRRSEGPIPIKEREKLALFCNVRPESVIAAQDLKSIYEAPLAYHKEGLDQAVLDAFNIAPAPKPDLNVWEDVADRVYNPEGEVNVAIVGKYTQLEDAYKSIAEALSHGGLANRVK
;
A
#
# COMPACT_ATOMS: atom_id res chain seq x y z
N MET A 1 1.21 20.58 15.00
CA MET A 1 1.91 19.43 15.60
C MET A 1 1.50 18.09 15.00
N LEU A 2 0.22 17.84 14.68
CA LEU A 2 -0.26 16.56 14.16
C LEU A 2 0.26 16.21 12.75
N LEU A 3 0.34 17.18 11.82
CA LEU A 3 0.88 16.96 10.48
C LEU A 3 2.37 16.58 10.49
N GLY A 4 3.12 17.04 11.49
CA GLY A 4 4.52 16.68 11.68
C GLY A 4 4.68 15.22 12.10
N ALA A 5 3.85 14.73 13.01
CA ALA A 5 3.87 13.34 13.48
C ALA A 5 3.50 12.35 12.37
N LEU A 6 2.51 12.67 11.53
CA LEU A 6 2.17 11.87 10.35
C LEU A 6 3.30 11.86 9.31
N ARG A 7 3.95 13.00 9.02
CA ARG A 7 5.11 13.05 8.11
C ARG A 7 6.31 12.27 8.63
N THR A 8 6.46 12.12 9.94
CA THR A 8 7.60 11.43 10.55
C THR A 8 7.30 9.93 10.76
N ALA A 9 6.04 9.54 10.97
CA ALA A 9 5.61 8.15 11.00
C ALA A 9 5.77 7.46 9.63
N PHE A 10 5.72 8.23 8.54
CA PHE A 10 6.02 7.80 7.16
C PHE A 10 7.48 8.02 6.77
N GLY A 11 8.41 7.81 7.67
CA GLY A 11 9.82 7.67 7.31
C GLY A 11 9.97 6.46 6.38
N HIS A 12 9.86 6.71 5.07
CA HIS A 12 10.05 5.76 3.99
C HIS A 12 11.45 5.13 4.10
N ARG A 13 11.59 4.06 4.84
CA ARG A 13 12.61 3.06 4.60
C ARG A 13 11.89 1.87 3.96
N ARG A 14 12.07 1.72 2.65
CA ARG A 14 11.84 0.43 1.99
C ARG A 14 12.61 -0.60 2.80
N SER A 15 11.88 -1.53 3.37
CA SER A 15 12.45 -2.64 4.12
C SER A 15 12.10 -3.90 3.34
N GLU A 16 13.11 -4.69 3.00
CA GLU A 16 12.91 -6.02 2.39
C GLU A 16 12.20 -6.99 3.35
N GLY A 17 11.99 -6.59 4.61
CA GLY A 17 11.35 -7.40 5.64
C GLY A 17 10.88 -6.58 6.84
N PRO A 18 10.35 -7.24 7.89
CA PRO A 18 9.86 -6.57 9.09
C PRO A 18 11.00 -5.84 9.81
N ILE A 19 10.72 -4.64 10.32
CA ILE A 19 11.70 -3.84 11.08
C ILE A 19 11.93 -4.52 12.44
N PRO A 20 13.19 -4.89 12.79
CA PRO A 20 13.52 -5.41 14.11
C PRO A 20 13.12 -4.45 15.24
N ILE A 21 12.72 -4.98 16.39
CA ILE A 21 12.22 -4.18 17.53
C ILE A 21 13.21 -3.08 17.93
N LYS A 22 14.49 -3.39 18.04
CA LYS A 22 15.53 -2.43 18.42
C LYS A 22 15.67 -1.27 17.41
N GLU A 23 15.49 -1.56 16.13
CA GLU A 23 15.53 -0.52 15.08
C GLU A 23 14.25 0.31 15.10
N ARG A 24 13.10 -0.30 15.35
CA ARG A 24 11.82 0.40 15.53
C ARG A 24 11.88 1.37 16.71
N GLU A 25 12.40 0.93 17.86
CA GLU A 25 12.60 1.78 19.04
C GLU A 25 13.56 2.95 18.76
N LYS A 26 14.65 2.69 18.04
CA LYS A 26 15.62 3.72 17.65
C LYS A 26 14.99 4.74 16.71
N LEU A 27 14.24 4.31 15.70
CA LEU A 27 13.50 5.21 14.81
C LEU A 27 12.47 6.04 15.58
N ALA A 28 11.73 5.41 16.48
CA ALA A 28 10.75 6.08 17.34
C ALA A 28 11.40 7.21 18.17
N LEU A 29 12.55 6.92 18.76
CA LEU A 29 13.31 7.92 19.55
C LEU A 29 13.75 9.11 18.68
N PHE A 30 14.35 8.86 17.51
CA PHE A 30 14.80 9.94 16.62
C PHE A 30 13.64 10.74 16.01
N CYS A 31 12.51 10.09 15.76
CA CYS A 31 11.32 10.73 15.20
C CYS A 31 10.41 11.35 16.26
N ASN A 32 10.71 11.14 17.54
CA ASN A 32 9.88 11.58 18.68
C ASN A 32 8.42 11.09 18.56
N VAL A 33 8.27 9.80 18.22
CA VAL A 33 6.99 9.11 18.13
C VAL A 33 7.01 7.84 18.99
N ARG A 34 5.85 7.25 19.24
CA ARG A 34 5.78 5.96 19.94
C ARG A 34 6.29 4.83 19.01
N PRO A 35 6.92 3.77 19.53
CA PRO A 35 7.37 2.63 18.72
C PRO A 35 6.25 2.01 17.87
N GLU A 36 5.02 1.96 18.38
CA GLU A 36 3.83 1.45 17.70
C GLU A 36 3.42 2.33 16.50
N SER A 37 3.85 3.59 16.49
CA SER A 37 3.61 4.53 15.38
C SER A 37 4.67 4.47 14.28
N VAL A 38 5.67 3.61 14.43
CA VAL A 38 6.66 3.33 13.37
C VAL A 38 6.14 2.18 12.53
N ILE A 39 5.61 2.49 11.36
CA ILE A 39 4.99 1.53 10.44
C ILE A 39 6.00 1.12 9.37
N ALA A 40 6.18 -0.19 9.19
CA ALA A 40 7.05 -0.73 8.15
C ALA A 40 6.35 -0.65 6.78
N ALA A 41 6.96 0.08 5.83
CA ALA A 41 6.56 0.06 4.44
C ALA A 41 7.39 -1.01 3.72
N GLN A 42 6.91 -2.25 3.74
CA GLN A 42 7.60 -3.36 3.09
C GLN A 42 7.40 -3.29 1.56
N ASP A 43 8.39 -3.82 0.82
CA ASP A 43 8.23 -3.99 -0.62
C ASP A 43 7.16 -5.05 -0.90
N LEU A 44 6.14 -4.67 -1.64
CA LEU A 44 5.01 -5.52 -2.01
C LEU A 44 5.13 -5.93 -3.48
N LYS A 45 4.64 -7.10 -3.81
CA LYS A 45 4.60 -7.57 -5.20
C LYS A 45 3.57 -6.79 -6.02
N SER A 46 2.51 -6.35 -5.37
CA SER A 46 1.46 -5.54 -5.98
C SER A 46 1.07 -4.38 -5.07
N ILE A 47 0.84 -3.21 -5.67
CA ILE A 47 0.35 -2.03 -4.95
C ILE A 47 -1.03 -2.27 -4.31
N TYR A 48 -1.81 -3.19 -4.86
CA TYR A 48 -3.16 -3.51 -4.35
C TYR A 48 -3.13 -4.27 -3.02
N GLU A 49 -1.97 -4.80 -2.60
CA GLU A 49 -1.78 -5.38 -1.27
C GLU A 49 -1.51 -4.32 -0.18
N ALA A 50 -1.21 -3.08 -0.57
CA ALA A 50 -0.80 -2.05 0.38
C ALA A 50 -1.82 -1.80 1.51
N PRO A 51 -3.14 -1.73 1.26
CA PRO A 51 -4.12 -1.57 2.33
C PRO A 51 -4.07 -2.70 3.37
N LEU A 52 -3.92 -3.95 2.91
CA LEU A 52 -3.82 -5.13 3.77
C LEU A 52 -2.52 -5.13 4.59
N ALA A 53 -1.40 -4.80 3.93
CA ALA A 53 -0.10 -4.75 4.57
C ALA A 53 -0.03 -3.65 5.64
N TYR A 54 -0.54 -2.47 5.36
CA TYR A 54 -0.56 -1.36 6.32
C TYR A 54 -1.52 -1.59 7.49
N HIS A 55 -2.68 -2.23 7.23
CA HIS A 55 -3.57 -2.65 8.30
C HIS A 55 -2.89 -3.66 9.23
N LYS A 56 -2.21 -4.66 8.67
CA LYS A 56 -1.44 -5.66 9.43
C LYS A 56 -0.34 -5.03 10.29
N GLU A 57 0.30 -3.97 9.82
CA GLU A 57 1.30 -3.21 10.56
C GLU A 57 0.68 -2.25 11.60
N GLY A 58 -0.65 -2.08 11.63
CA GLY A 58 -1.37 -1.27 12.60
C GLY A 58 -1.45 0.23 12.26
N LEU A 59 -1.27 0.61 10.98
CA LEU A 59 -1.31 2.02 10.56
C LEU A 59 -2.65 2.68 10.90
N ASP A 60 -3.75 2.01 10.60
CA ASP A 60 -5.10 2.49 10.87
C ASP A 60 -5.31 2.75 12.36
N GLN A 61 -4.91 1.82 13.23
CA GLN A 61 -5.02 2.00 14.67
C GLN A 61 -4.13 3.16 15.15
N ALA A 62 -2.90 3.26 14.66
CA ALA A 62 -2.01 4.36 15.01
C ALA A 62 -2.58 5.73 14.63
N VAL A 63 -3.28 5.81 13.48
CA VAL A 63 -3.98 7.02 13.04
C VAL A 63 -5.18 7.33 13.96
N LEU A 64 -6.02 6.35 14.25
CA LEU A 64 -7.18 6.51 15.14
C LEU A 64 -6.75 6.99 16.53
N ASP A 65 -5.69 6.40 17.09
CA ASP A 65 -5.13 6.80 18.38
C ASP A 65 -4.59 8.23 18.35
N ALA A 66 -3.90 8.62 17.27
CA ALA A 66 -3.37 9.96 17.12
C ALA A 66 -4.46 11.04 17.05
N PHE A 67 -5.63 10.70 16.51
CA PHE A 67 -6.79 11.59 16.42
C PHE A 67 -7.75 11.44 17.61
N ASN A 68 -7.48 10.55 18.57
CA ASN A 68 -8.37 10.21 19.69
C ASN A 68 -9.77 9.78 19.21
N ILE A 69 -9.84 9.01 18.15
CA ILE A 69 -11.09 8.46 17.61
C ILE A 69 -11.31 7.07 18.22
N ALA A 70 -12.17 7.00 19.23
CA ALA A 70 -12.56 5.75 19.86
C ALA A 70 -14.04 5.86 20.34
N PRO A 71 -14.83 4.76 20.24
CA PRO A 71 -14.50 3.51 19.56
C PRO A 71 -14.58 3.64 18.03
N ALA A 72 -13.74 2.91 17.31
CA ALA A 72 -13.80 2.80 15.86
C ALA A 72 -14.21 1.37 15.45
N PRO A 73 -15.05 1.18 14.44
CA PRO A 73 -15.35 -0.14 13.91
C PRO A 73 -14.09 -0.74 13.27
N LYS A 74 -13.99 -2.08 13.29
CA LYS A 74 -12.94 -2.75 12.53
C LYS A 74 -13.14 -2.47 11.04
N PRO A 75 -12.07 -2.18 10.27
CA PRO A 75 -12.18 -1.97 8.84
C PRO A 75 -12.61 -3.26 8.14
N ASP A 76 -13.47 -3.13 7.15
CA ASP A 76 -13.79 -4.22 6.22
C ASP A 76 -12.81 -4.16 5.04
N LEU A 77 -11.94 -5.15 4.95
CA LEU A 77 -10.90 -5.26 3.92
C LEU A 77 -11.21 -6.31 2.86
N ASN A 78 -12.39 -6.94 2.89
CA ASN A 78 -12.77 -8.00 1.96
C ASN A 78 -12.62 -7.58 0.49
N VAL A 79 -12.92 -6.33 0.16
CA VAL A 79 -12.74 -5.79 -1.20
C VAL A 79 -11.27 -5.81 -1.62
N TRP A 80 -10.36 -5.46 -0.72
CA TRP A 80 -8.92 -5.46 -1.01
C TRP A 80 -8.35 -6.88 -1.08
N GLU A 81 -8.88 -7.81 -0.29
CA GLU A 81 -8.53 -9.23 -0.38
C GLU A 81 -8.97 -9.82 -1.72
N ASP A 82 -10.18 -9.53 -2.20
CA ASP A 82 -10.67 -9.94 -3.51
C ASP A 82 -9.83 -9.34 -4.65
N VAL A 83 -9.48 -8.04 -4.57
CA VAL A 83 -8.61 -7.40 -5.57
C VAL A 83 -7.22 -8.05 -5.59
N ALA A 84 -6.62 -8.32 -4.44
CA ALA A 84 -5.33 -8.98 -4.36
C ALA A 84 -5.41 -10.41 -4.93
N ASP A 85 -6.48 -11.15 -4.65
CA ASP A 85 -6.71 -12.49 -5.22
C ASP A 85 -6.77 -12.44 -6.75
N ARG A 86 -7.51 -11.51 -7.34
CA ARG A 86 -7.61 -11.34 -8.81
C ARG A 86 -6.26 -11.01 -9.47
N VAL A 87 -5.37 -10.30 -8.76
CA VAL A 87 -4.02 -10.03 -9.26
C VAL A 87 -3.19 -11.30 -9.38
N TYR A 88 -3.31 -12.21 -8.40
CA TYR A 88 -2.49 -13.41 -8.35
C TYR A 88 -3.11 -14.62 -9.04
N ASN A 89 -4.43 -14.67 -9.11
CA ASN A 89 -5.20 -15.80 -9.64
C ASN A 89 -6.14 -15.36 -10.78
N PRO A 90 -5.60 -14.79 -11.90
CA PRO A 90 -6.43 -14.45 -13.04
C PRO A 90 -7.03 -15.72 -13.66
N GLU A 91 -8.27 -15.65 -14.11
CA GLU A 91 -8.99 -16.75 -14.76
C GLU A 91 -8.64 -16.88 -16.26
N GLY A 92 -7.95 -15.87 -16.82
CA GLY A 92 -7.55 -15.85 -18.22
C GLY A 92 -6.57 -14.75 -18.54
N GLU A 93 -6.21 -14.65 -19.82
CA GLU A 93 -5.29 -13.63 -20.34
C GLU A 93 -5.88 -12.96 -21.57
N VAL A 94 -5.72 -11.64 -21.67
CA VAL A 94 -6.14 -10.83 -22.81
C VAL A 94 -4.98 -9.98 -23.29
N ASN A 95 -4.61 -10.16 -24.57
CA ASN A 95 -3.55 -9.37 -25.18
C ASN A 95 -4.12 -8.12 -25.82
N VAL A 96 -3.71 -6.94 -25.38
CA VAL A 96 -4.12 -5.64 -25.93
C VAL A 96 -2.92 -4.98 -26.58
N ALA A 97 -3.06 -4.61 -27.85
CA ALA A 97 -2.04 -3.86 -28.59
C ALA A 97 -2.32 -2.37 -28.54
N ILE A 98 -1.38 -1.58 -28.05
CA ILE A 98 -1.44 -0.12 -28.11
C ILE A 98 -0.67 0.34 -29.35
N VAL A 99 -1.39 0.89 -30.34
CA VAL A 99 -0.81 1.45 -31.57
C VAL A 99 -0.86 2.97 -31.49
N GLY A 100 0.31 3.60 -31.53
CA GLY A 100 0.39 5.06 -31.39
C GLY A 100 1.78 5.60 -31.68
N LYS A 101 1.95 6.91 -31.51
CA LYS A 101 3.22 7.60 -31.60
C LYS A 101 3.92 7.58 -30.25
N TYR A 102 5.25 7.41 -30.24
CA TYR A 102 6.05 7.39 -29.01
C TYR A 102 5.71 6.22 -28.04
N THR A 103 5.30 5.08 -28.55
CA THR A 103 4.95 3.91 -27.74
C THR A 103 6.10 3.34 -26.90
N GLN A 104 7.35 3.74 -27.19
CA GLN A 104 8.53 3.38 -26.39
C GLN A 104 8.68 4.23 -25.11
N LEU A 105 7.91 5.32 -24.99
CA LEU A 105 7.89 6.16 -23.79
C LEU A 105 6.79 5.64 -22.85
N GLU A 106 7.15 4.75 -21.94
CA GLU A 106 6.22 4.10 -21.00
C GLU A 106 5.37 5.13 -20.22
N ASP A 107 5.99 6.25 -19.80
CA ASP A 107 5.30 7.30 -19.04
C ASP A 107 4.17 7.97 -19.83
N ALA A 108 4.27 8.05 -21.18
CA ALA A 108 3.25 8.66 -22.01
C ALA A 108 1.94 7.82 -22.03
N TYR A 109 2.05 6.52 -21.78
CA TYR A 109 0.93 5.57 -21.85
C TYR A 109 0.56 4.97 -20.49
N LYS A 110 1.20 5.42 -19.42
CA LYS A 110 1.01 4.86 -18.07
C LYS A 110 -0.46 4.83 -17.64
N SER A 111 -1.20 5.92 -17.85
CA SER A 111 -2.63 5.97 -17.48
C SER A 111 -3.47 4.96 -18.27
N ILE A 112 -3.14 4.73 -19.55
CA ILE A 112 -3.83 3.74 -20.38
C ILE A 112 -3.50 2.33 -19.89
N ALA A 113 -2.22 2.05 -19.60
CA ALA A 113 -1.78 0.76 -19.08
C ALA A 113 -2.46 0.44 -17.74
N GLU A 114 -2.52 1.43 -16.82
CA GLU A 114 -3.23 1.28 -15.54
C GLU A 114 -4.74 1.06 -15.74
N ALA A 115 -5.37 1.79 -16.65
CA ALA A 115 -6.79 1.60 -16.94
C ALA A 115 -7.09 0.20 -17.51
N LEU A 116 -6.21 -0.31 -18.38
CA LEU A 116 -6.31 -1.68 -18.90
C LEU A 116 -6.12 -2.71 -17.79
N SER A 117 -5.14 -2.50 -16.91
CA SER A 117 -4.93 -3.35 -15.72
C SER A 117 -6.16 -3.39 -14.83
N HIS A 118 -6.78 -2.23 -14.54
CA HIS A 118 -8.03 -2.17 -13.78
C HIS A 118 -9.18 -2.89 -14.49
N GLY A 119 -9.28 -2.75 -15.81
CA GLY A 119 -10.25 -3.49 -16.62
C GLY A 119 -10.02 -5.01 -16.54
N GLY A 120 -8.76 -5.44 -16.59
CA GLY A 120 -8.36 -6.82 -16.39
C GLY A 120 -8.78 -7.36 -15.02
N LEU A 121 -8.47 -6.63 -13.94
CA LEU A 121 -8.86 -6.99 -12.57
C LEU A 121 -10.38 -7.11 -12.42
N ALA A 122 -11.14 -6.17 -12.99
CA ALA A 122 -12.60 -6.22 -12.95
C ALA A 122 -13.18 -7.47 -13.62
N ASN A 123 -12.52 -7.96 -14.69
CA ASN A 123 -12.92 -9.12 -15.46
C ASN A 123 -12.17 -10.43 -15.11
N ARG A 124 -11.35 -10.42 -14.03
CA ARG A 124 -10.50 -11.55 -13.61
C ARG A 124 -9.54 -12.05 -14.70
N VAL A 125 -9.05 -11.17 -15.56
CA VAL A 125 -8.07 -11.48 -16.61
C VAL A 125 -6.81 -10.62 -16.45
N LYS A 126 -5.69 -11.17 -16.94
CA LYS A 126 -4.40 -10.48 -17.00
C LYS A 126 -4.15 -9.96 -18.40
#